data_0c76a67ca5ad1d1f95a46b48b8867089
#
_entry.id   0c76a67ca5ad1d1f95a46b48b8867089
#
_cell.length_a   1.000
_cell.length_b   1.000
_cell.length_c   1.000
_cell.angle_alpha   90.00
_cell.angle_beta   90.00
_cell.angle_gamma   90.00
#
_symmetry.space_group_name_H-M   'P 1'
#
loop_
_entity.id
_entity.type
_entity.pdbx_description
1 polymer ?
#
loop_
_entity_poly.entity_id
_entity_poly.type
_entity_poly.pdbx_seq_one_letter_code
_entity_poly.pdbx_strand_id
1 'polypeptide(L)'
;YKRQVCYSDIFLKKVADALDGRSLDYLVVNHMEPDHAGSIRLLRQQYPDVQIVGNNKTFGMLEGYHGIKEGLFEVKEGDTLNTGRHELVFYMAPMVHWPEVMVTYDVTDKIVFSADAFGTYGTLDGGVIDTEMNVEHYWEEMIRYYSNIVGKYGSPVQRALQKLSGLDIQTICSTHGPVWREYASKAIDIYDRMSRYEGEEGVVIIYGSMYGNTE
;
A
#
# COMPACT_ATOMS: atom_id res chain seq x y z
N TYR A 1 6.26 -7.03 -15.59
CA TYR A 1 6.04 -8.48 -15.39
C TYR A 1 7.35 -9.25 -15.22
N LYS A 2 8.35 -9.06 -16.11
CA LYS A 2 9.63 -9.78 -16.00
C LYS A 2 10.54 -9.30 -14.85
N ARG A 3 10.40 -8.07 -14.36
CA ARG A 3 11.24 -7.53 -13.28
C ARG A 3 10.90 -8.09 -11.89
N GLN A 4 9.63 -8.37 -11.62
CA GLN A 4 9.20 -8.86 -10.30
C GLN A 4 9.61 -10.30 -10.06
N VAL A 5 9.54 -11.16 -11.08
CA VAL A 5 10.03 -12.55 -10.99
C VAL A 5 11.54 -12.57 -10.63
N CYS A 6 12.31 -11.58 -11.08
CA CYS A 6 13.75 -11.49 -10.77
C CYS A 6 14.05 -11.19 -9.29
N TYR A 7 13.09 -10.62 -8.54
CA TYR A 7 13.25 -10.30 -7.11
C TYR A 7 12.55 -11.28 -6.18
N SER A 8 11.81 -12.25 -6.71
CA SER A 8 11.08 -13.24 -5.89
C SER A 8 12.00 -14.04 -4.99
N ASP A 9 13.18 -14.43 -5.47
CA ASP A 9 14.15 -15.20 -4.66
C ASP A 9 14.67 -14.35 -3.49
N ILE A 10 14.92 -13.06 -3.72
CA ILE A 10 15.36 -12.12 -2.67
C ILE A 10 14.24 -11.92 -1.66
N PHE A 11 13.01 -11.77 -2.13
CA PHE A 11 11.83 -11.63 -1.27
C PHE A 11 11.63 -12.87 -0.40
N LEU A 12 11.61 -14.06 -0.99
CA LEU A 12 11.44 -15.32 -0.26
C LEU A 12 12.57 -15.55 0.74
N LYS A 13 13.82 -15.19 0.38
CA LYS A 13 14.92 -15.24 1.32
C LYS A 13 14.72 -14.31 2.50
N LYS A 14 14.30 -13.06 2.28
CA LYS A 14 14.02 -12.10 3.36
C LYS A 14 12.90 -12.59 4.28
N VAL A 15 11.84 -13.21 3.71
CA VAL A 15 10.77 -13.83 4.50
C VAL A 15 11.31 -14.96 5.36
N ALA A 16 12.11 -15.86 4.78
CA ALA A 16 12.71 -16.99 5.50
C ALA A 16 13.66 -16.50 6.62
N ASP A 17 14.49 -15.49 6.33
CA ASP A 17 15.40 -14.89 7.31
C ASP A 17 14.61 -14.26 8.48
N ALA A 18 13.51 -13.55 8.19
CA ALA A 18 12.65 -12.93 9.21
C ALA A 18 11.87 -13.96 10.05
N LEU A 19 11.48 -15.08 9.45
CA LEU A 19 10.81 -16.17 10.15
C LEU A 19 11.75 -16.93 11.09
N ASP A 20 13.04 -16.97 10.79
CA ASP A 20 14.05 -17.65 11.61
C ASP A 20 13.62 -19.10 12.00
N GLY A 21 13.23 -19.87 10.98
CA GLY A 21 12.76 -21.26 11.13
C GLY A 21 11.33 -21.44 11.66
N ARG A 22 10.59 -20.36 11.94
CA ARG A 22 9.18 -20.42 12.33
C ARG A 22 8.28 -20.65 11.11
N SER A 23 7.06 -21.18 11.35
CA SER A 23 6.01 -21.26 10.33
C SER A 23 5.54 -19.86 9.92
N LEU A 24 5.00 -19.78 8.71
CA LEU A 24 4.23 -18.62 8.26
C LEU A 24 2.74 -18.96 8.35
N ASP A 25 2.05 -18.37 9.33
CA ASP A 25 0.65 -18.70 9.58
C ASP A 25 -0.31 -17.91 8.67
N TYR A 26 -0.02 -16.62 8.47
CA TYR A 26 -0.87 -15.71 7.70
C TYR A 26 -0.08 -14.89 6.68
N LEU A 27 -0.68 -14.70 5.51
CA LEU A 27 -0.27 -13.71 4.52
C LEU A 27 -1.43 -12.75 4.30
N VAL A 28 -1.31 -11.52 4.80
CA VAL A 28 -2.32 -10.48 4.57
C VAL A 28 -2.07 -9.83 3.21
N VAL A 29 -3.10 -9.79 2.36
CA VAL A 29 -3.05 -9.21 1.02
C VAL A 29 -3.93 -7.96 0.98
N ASN A 30 -3.32 -6.81 1.11
CA ASN A 30 -4.01 -5.52 1.06
C ASN A 30 -4.33 -5.08 -0.37
N HIS A 31 -3.51 -5.52 -1.36
CA HIS A 31 -3.64 -5.12 -2.76
C HIS A 31 -3.13 -6.19 -3.72
N MET A 32 -3.78 -6.33 -4.87
CA MET A 32 -3.53 -7.41 -5.83
C MET A 32 -2.83 -6.95 -7.12
N GLU A 33 -2.36 -5.71 -7.19
CA GLU A 33 -1.58 -5.26 -8.33
C GLU A 33 -0.33 -6.15 -8.50
N PRO A 34 0.06 -6.51 -9.75
CA PRO A 34 1.12 -7.51 -9.98
C PRO A 34 2.48 -7.17 -9.38
N ASP A 35 2.80 -5.90 -9.13
CA ASP A 35 4.05 -5.51 -8.48
C ASP A 35 4.09 -5.84 -6.98
N HIS A 36 2.93 -6.04 -6.35
CA HIS A 36 2.82 -6.53 -4.97
C HIS A 36 2.50 -8.02 -4.92
N ALA A 37 1.57 -8.46 -5.78
CA ALA A 37 1.01 -9.81 -5.75
C ALA A 37 1.84 -10.87 -6.50
N GLY A 38 2.83 -10.46 -7.29
CA GLY A 38 3.53 -11.35 -8.23
C GLY A 38 4.22 -12.57 -7.59
N SER A 39 4.62 -12.48 -6.32
CA SER A 39 5.31 -13.56 -5.61
C SER A 39 4.40 -14.45 -4.75
N ILE A 40 3.09 -14.18 -4.66
CA ILE A 40 2.16 -14.90 -3.78
C ILE A 40 2.16 -16.40 -4.07
N ARG A 41 2.14 -16.79 -5.36
CA ARG A 41 2.17 -18.21 -5.74
C ARG A 41 3.43 -18.92 -5.26
N LEU A 42 4.59 -18.29 -5.37
CA LEU A 42 5.86 -18.86 -4.93
C LEU A 42 5.91 -18.97 -3.41
N LEU A 43 5.43 -17.95 -2.70
CA LEU A 43 5.33 -17.97 -1.25
C LEU A 43 4.41 -19.10 -0.77
N ARG A 44 3.25 -19.27 -1.41
CA ARG A 44 2.34 -20.38 -1.10
C ARG A 44 2.95 -21.75 -1.37
N GLN A 45 3.80 -21.89 -2.39
CA GLN A 45 4.51 -23.14 -2.66
C GLN A 45 5.56 -23.44 -1.58
N GLN A 46 6.24 -22.42 -1.06
CA GLN A 46 7.23 -22.58 0.00
C GLN A 46 6.59 -22.79 1.38
N TYR A 47 5.42 -22.17 1.63
CA TYR A 47 4.66 -22.26 2.87
C TYR A 47 3.24 -22.76 2.57
N PRO A 48 3.05 -24.08 2.34
CA PRO A 48 1.77 -24.61 1.86
C PRO A 48 0.61 -24.46 2.85
N ASP A 49 0.89 -24.32 4.14
CA ASP A 49 -0.11 -24.18 5.19
C ASP A 49 -0.51 -22.73 5.49
N VAL A 50 0.17 -21.74 4.85
CA VAL A 50 -0.14 -20.33 5.07
C VAL A 50 -1.58 -20.02 4.68
N GLN A 51 -2.30 -19.32 5.55
CA GLN A 51 -3.61 -18.78 5.26
C GLN A 51 -3.50 -17.40 4.62
N ILE A 52 -4.11 -17.22 3.46
CA ILE A 52 -4.12 -15.93 2.78
C ILE A 52 -5.33 -15.14 3.25
N VAL A 53 -5.06 -14.04 3.95
CA VAL A 53 -6.07 -13.13 4.50
C VAL A 53 -6.38 -12.06 3.47
N GLY A 54 -7.66 -11.88 3.16
CA GLY A 54 -8.11 -10.88 2.20
C GLY A 54 -9.63 -10.82 2.11
N ASN A 55 -10.16 -9.95 1.27
CA ASN A 55 -11.59 -9.91 1.03
C ASN A 55 -11.99 -10.76 -0.21
N ASN A 56 -13.28 -10.92 -0.45
CA ASN A 56 -13.78 -11.76 -1.53
C ASN A 56 -13.31 -11.32 -2.93
N LYS A 57 -13.07 -10.02 -3.16
CA LYS A 57 -12.56 -9.52 -4.44
C LYS A 57 -11.08 -9.89 -4.62
N THR A 58 -10.29 -9.79 -3.55
CA THR A 58 -8.92 -10.30 -3.50
C THR A 58 -8.88 -11.77 -3.91
N PHE A 59 -9.81 -12.59 -3.40
CA PHE A 59 -9.86 -14.02 -3.72
C PHE A 59 -10.22 -14.30 -5.17
N GLY A 60 -11.14 -13.53 -5.76
CA GLY A 60 -11.41 -13.63 -7.20
C GLY A 60 -10.18 -13.32 -8.06
N MET A 61 -9.36 -12.35 -7.65
CA MET A 61 -8.10 -12.05 -8.33
C MET A 61 -7.03 -13.11 -8.09
N LEU A 62 -6.92 -13.66 -6.87
CA LEU A 62 -6.02 -14.78 -6.55
C LEU A 62 -6.31 -16.00 -7.41
N GLU A 63 -7.58 -16.35 -7.59
CA GLU A 63 -7.98 -17.42 -8.50
C GLU A 63 -7.54 -17.10 -9.93
N GLY A 64 -7.87 -15.90 -10.43
CA GLY A 64 -7.58 -15.49 -11.81
C GLY A 64 -6.08 -15.39 -12.11
N TYR A 65 -5.27 -14.84 -11.21
CA TYR A 65 -3.84 -14.58 -11.46
C TYR A 65 -2.94 -15.76 -11.07
N HIS A 66 -3.30 -16.47 -10.01
CA HIS A 66 -2.43 -17.47 -9.38
C HIS A 66 -3.02 -18.87 -9.32
N GLY A 67 -4.33 -19.04 -9.61
CA GLY A 67 -5.04 -20.31 -9.50
C GLY A 67 -5.22 -20.78 -8.05
N ILE A 68 -5.14 -19.89 -7.07
CA ILE A 68 -5.26 -20.21 -5.63
C ILE A 68 -6.73 -20.11 -5.23
N LYS A 69 -7.27 -21.21 -4.67
CA LYS A 69 -8.68 -21.32 -4.24
C LYS A 69 -8.83 -21.78 -2.80
N GLU A 70 -7.78 -22.28 -2.18
CA GLU A 70 -7.80 -22.87 -0.85
C GLU A 70 -6.85 -22.16 0.10
N GLY A 71 -7.04 -22.36 1.40
CA GLY A 71 -6.26 -21.68 2.43
C GLY A 71 -6.53 -20.19 2.48
N LEU A 72 -7.80 -19.80 2.26
CA LEU A 72 -8.25 -18.41 2.22
C LEU A 72 -8.99 -18.07 3.52
N PHE A 73 -8.66 -16.94 4.10
CA PHE A 73 -9.30 -16.40 5.30
C PHE A 73 -9.95 -15.06 4.94
N GLU A 74 -11.28 -15.07 4.76
CA GLU A 74 -12.03 -13.87 4.39
C GLU A 74 -12.17 -12.92 5.56
N VAL A 75 -11.88 -11.64 5.30
CA VAL A 75 -12.11 -10.53 6.24
C VAL A 75 -12.97 -9.44 5.61
N LYS A 76 -13.70 -8.74 6.46
CA LYS A 76 -14.61 -7.65 6.12
C LYS A 76 -14.24 -6.39 6.90
N GLU A 77 -14.98 -5.32 6.65
CA GLU A 77 -14.85 -4.05 7.36
C GLU A 77 -14.92 -4.24 8.87
N GLY A 78 -13.87 -3.85 9.58
CA GLY A 78 -13.79 -3.88 11.03
C GLY A 78 -13.51 -5.26 11.64
N ASP A 79 -13.34 -6.31 10.82
CA ASP A 79 -12.91 -7.61 11.34
C ASP A 79 -11.52 -7.51 11.95
N THR A 80 -11.26 -8.38 12.92
CA THR A 80 -9.98 -8.45 13.63
C THR A 80 -9.31 -9.80 13.47
N LEU A 81 -7.98 -9.81 13.50
CA LEU A 81 -7.16 -11.01 13.54
C LEU A 81 -6.12 -10.88 14.65
N ASN A 82 -6.21 -11.75 15.63
CA ASN A 82 -5.19 -11.84 16.68
C ASN A 82 -4.10 -12.84 16.24
N THR A 83 -2.87 -12.35 16.16
CA THR A 83 -1.69 -13.14 15.77
C THR A 83 -0.82 -13.52 17.00
N GLY A 84 -1.36 -13.43 18.20
CA GLY A 84 -0.70 -13.64 19.47
C GLY A 84 -0.27 -12.32 20.12
N ARG A 85 0.82 -11.73 19.68
CA ARG A 85 1.29 -10.43 20.19
C ARG A 85 0.53 -9.26 19.60
N HIS A 86 0.19 -9.33 18.30
CA HIS A 86 -0.42 -8.23 17.56
C HIS A 86 -1.91 -8.50 17.31
N GLU A 87 -2.70 -7.43 17.35
CA GLU A 87 -4.09 -7.43 16.93
C GLU A 87 -4.22 -6.55 15.68
N LEU A 88 -4.66 -7.18 14.60
CA LEU A 88 -4.86 -6.53 13.31
C LEU A 88 -6.33 -6.23 13.09
N VAL A 89 -6.64 -5.04 12.60
CA VAL A 89 -8.00 -4.62 12.21
C VAL A 89 -8.00 -4.27 10.71
N PHE A 90 -9.03 -4.70 9.99
CA PHE A 90 -9.11 -4.52 8.53
C PHE A 90 -10.13 -3.45 8.16
N TYR A 91 -9.71 -2.51 7.32
CA TYR A 91 -10.55 -1.42 6.79
C TYR A 91 -10.61 -1.51 5.27
N MET A 92 -11.81 -1.64 4.71
CA MET A 92 -11.98 -1.69 3.26
C MET A 92 -11.82 -0.30 2.67
N ALA A 93 -10.91 -0.18 1.69
CA ALA A 93 -10.60 1.05 0.97
C ALA A 93 -10.81 0.91 -0.55
N PRO A 94 -12.02 0.49 -0.99
CA PRO A 94 -12.25 0.21 -2.40
C PRO A 94 -12.00 1.45 -3.26
N MET A 95 -11.33 1.25 -4.39
CA MET A 95 -10.91 2.29 -5.34
C MET A 95 -9.81 3.23 -4.82
N VAL A 96 -9.05 2.78 -3.81
CA VAL A 96 -7.83 3.47 -3.40
C VAL A 96 -6.60 2.54 -3.65
N HIS A 97 -6.21 2.17 -4.91
CA HIS A 97 -6.91 2.68 -6.12
C HIS A 97 -7.68 1.57 -6.87
N TRP A 98 -7.63 0.32 -6.46
CA TRP A 98 -8.35 -0.82 -7.04
C TRP A 98 -9.53 -1.26 -6.16
N PRO A 99 -10.49 -2.04 -6.74
CA PRO A 99 -11.75 -2.34 -6.04
C PRO A 99 -11.62 -3.26 -4.82
N GLU A 100 -10.53 -4.03 -4.72
CA GLU A 100 -10.28 -4.98 -3.63
C GLU A 100 -9.43 -4.41 -2.51
N VAL A 101 -8.87 -3.20 -2.68
CA VAL A 101 -7.93 -2.63 -1.71
C VAL A 101 -8.52 -2.57 -0.31
N MET A 102 -7.73 -3.00 0.64
CA MET A 102 -7.97 -2.83 2.07
C MET A 102 -6.71 -2.30 2.76
N VAL A 103 -6.90 -1.74 3.93
CA VAL A 103 -5.87 -1.25 4.83
C VAL A 103 -5.87 -2.12 6.07
N THR A 104 -4.72 -2.51 6.55
CA THR A 104 -4.56 -3.24 7.80
C THR A 104 -3.95 -2.33 8.86
N TYR A 105 -4.59 -2.25 10.02
CA TYR A 105 -4.09 -1.50 11.17
C TYR A 105 -3.68 -2.45 12.27
N ASP A 106 -2.42 -2.38 12.68
CA ASP A 106 -1.92 -3.04 13.88
C ASP A 106 -2.20 -2.14 15.10
N VAL A 107 -3.16 -2.56 15.92
CA VAL A 107 -3.57 -1.84 17.13
C VAL A 107 -2.46 -1.80 18.17
N THR A 108 -1.64 -2.85 18.20
CA THR A 108 -0.59 -3.03 19.21
C THR A 108 0.57 -2.04 19.02
N ASP A 109 1.08 -1.96 17.80
CA ASP A 109 2.23 -1.11 17.46
C ASP A 109 1.81 0.17 16.73
N LYS A 110 0.47 0.40 16.53
CA LYS A 110 -0.12 1.60 15.90
C LYS A 110 0.38 1.85 14.47
N ILE A 111 0.51 0.76 13.73
CA ILE A 111 1.02 0.75 12.37
C ILE A 111 -0.12 0.56 11.37
N VAL A 112 -0.15 1.39 10.34
CA VAL A 112 -1.02 1.23 9.18
C VAL A 112 -0.22 0.64 8.02
N PHE A 113 -0.67 -0.49 7.50
CA PHE A 113 -0.24 -1.04 6.22
C PHE A 113 -1.24 -0.61 5.16
N SER A 114 -0.87 0.38 4.38
CA SER A 114 -1.81 1.19 3.59
C SER A 114 -1.94 0.77 2.13
N ALA A 115 -1.33 -0.35 1.71
CA ALA A 115 -1.13 -0.65 0.30
C ALA A 115 -0.47 0.54 -0.41
N ASP A 116 -0.98 1.00 -1.55
CA ASP A 116 -0.41 2.10 -2.32
C ASP A 116 -0.70 3.49 -1.77
N ALA A 117 -1.67 3.60 -0.85
CA ALA A 117 -1.95 4.88 -0.25
C ALA A 117 -0.73 5.41 0.51
N PHE A 118 -0.51 6.72 0.43
CA PHE A 118 0.66 7.43 0.97
C PHE A 118 1.99 7.08 0.30
N GLY A 119 1.94 6.40 -0.85
CA GLY A 119 3.11 6.06 -1.66
C GLY A 119 3.75 7.25 -2.36
N THR A 120 4.98 7.07 -2.77
CA THR A 120 5.74 8.03 -3.58
C THR A 120 6.41 7.35 -4.76
N TYR A 121 6.71 8.11 -5.79
CA TYR A 121 7.73 7.70 -6.75
C TYR A 121 9.13 7.89 -6.16
N GLY A 122 10.12 7.43 -6.90
CA GLY A 122 11.53 7.56 -6.54
C GLY A 122 12.12 6.31 -5.89
N THR A 123 13.42 6.25 -5.91
CA THR A 123 14.21 5.18 -5.27
C THR A 123 14.57 5.62 -3.86
N LEU A 124 14.45 4.72 -2.90
CA LEU A 124 14.92 5.00 -1.53
C LEU A 124 16.44 5.12 -1.53
N ASP A 125 16.94 6.19 -0.92
CA ASP A 125 18.36 6.51 -0.85
C ASP A 125 18.90 6.27 0.56
N GLY A 126 19.43 5.06 0.75
CA GLY A 126 20.13 4.66 1.96
C GLY A 126 19.27 4.21 3.14
N GLY A 127 18.11 4.78 3.36
CA GLY A 127 17.17 4.43 4.43
C GLY A 127 15.86 3.87 3.91
N VAL A 128 15.01 3.40 4.83
CA VAL A 128 13.64 2.97 4.55
C VAL A 128 12.64 3.83 5.32
N ILE A 129 13.03 4.30 6.50
CA ILE A 129 12.19 5.11 7.38
C ILE A 129 12.49 6.58 7.10
N ASP A 130 11.47 7.42 7.14
CA ASP A 130 11.55 8.86 6.86
C ASP A 130 12.61 9.62 7.68
N THR A 131 12.94 9.13 8.87
CA THR A 131 14.00 9.69 9.72
C THR A 131 15.43 9.31 9.30
N GLU A 132 15.57 8.38 8.36
CA GLU A 132 16.87 7.85 7.90
C GLU A 132 17.32 8.44 6.57
N MET A 133 16.54 9.36 6.00
CA MET A 133 16.73 9.91 4.66
C MET A 133 16.41 11.40 4.56
N ASN A 134 16.79 12.03 3.45
CA ASN A 134 16.29 13.36 3.12
C ASN A 134 14.90 13.25 2.48
N VAL A 135 13.86 13.55 3.28
CA VAL A 135 12.46 13.41 2.85
C VAL A 135 11.96 14.51 1.92
N GLU A 136 12.69 15.61 1.75
CA GLU A 136 12.17 16.81 1.09
C GLU A 136 11.73 16.55 -0.36
N HIS A 137 12.50 15.74 -1.12
CA HIS A 137 12.09 15.39 -2.47
C HIS A 137 10.96 14.37 -2.57
N TYR A 138 10.62 13.66 -1.51
CA TYR A 138 9.51 12.71 -1.55
C TYR A 138 8.15 13.39 -1.45
N TRP A 139 8.05 14.64 -0.99
CA TRP A 139 6.78 15.36 -0.95
C TRP A 139 6.23 15.67 -2.34
N GLU A 140 7.07 16.17 -3.24
CA GLU A 140 6.68 16.38 -4.64
C GLU A 140 6.37 15.05 -5.33
N GLU A 141 7.15 14.02 -5.05
CA GLU A 141 6.93 12.68 -5.57
C GLU A 141 5.65 12.03 -5.03
N MET A 142 5.24 12.31 -3.80
CA MET A 142 3.95 11.91 -3.25
C MET A 142 2.79 12.60 -3.99
N ILE A 143 2.87 13.91 -4.21
CA ILE A 143 1.87 14.67 -4.96
C ILE A 143 1.75 14.12 -6.39
N ARG A 144 2.87 13.86 -7.03
CA ARG A 144 2.93 13.29 -8.38
C ARG A 144 2.36 11.86 -8.41
N TYR A 145 2.70 11.03 -7.42
CA TYR A 145 2.19 9.68 -7.27
C TYR A 145 0.67 9.70 -7.07
N TYR A 146 0.18 10.48 -6.10
CA TYR A 146 -1.24 10.65 -5.86
C TYR A 146 -1.99 11.04 -7.15
N SER A 147 -1.51 12.08 -7.84
CA SER A 147 -2.16 12.61 -9.05
C SER A 147 -2.30 11.57 -10.16
N ASN A 148 -1.31 10.70 -10.32
CA ASN A 148 -1.31 9.68 -11.37
C ASN A 148 -2.07 8.40 -10.98
N ILE A 149 -1.98 7.97 -9.72
CA ILE A 149 -2.48 6.67 -9.27
C ILE A 149 -3.88 6.80 -8.66
N VAL A 150 -4.10 7.79 -7.82
CA VAL A 150 -5.30 7.92 -6.99
C VAL A 150 -6.16 9.12 -7.37
N GLY A 151 -5.62 10.08 -8.11
CA GLY A 151 -6.18 11.44 -8.27
C GLY A 151 -7.65 11.54 -8.67
N LYS A 152 -8.17 10.62 -9.51
CA LYS A 152 -9.60 10.60 -9.86
C LYS A 152 -10.52 10.03 -8.78
N TYR A 153 -9.95 9.47 -7.71
CA TYR A 153 -10.68 8.76 -6.66
C TYR A 153 -10.77 9.56 -5.35
N GLY A 154 -10.81 10.88 -5.40
CA GLY A 154 -10.87 11.73 -4.20
C GLY A 154 -11.95 11.33 -3.19
N SER A 155 -13.20 11.07 -3.65
CA SER A 155 -14.27 10.63 -2.76
C SER A 155 -14.03 9.24 -2.11
N PRO A 156 -13.53 8.21 -2.80
CA PRO A 156 -13.03 7.00 -2.15
C PRO A 156 -11.95 7.25 -1.09
N VAL A 157 -10.97 8.11 -1.38
CA VAL A 157 -9.90 8.47 -0.43
C VAL A 157 -10.48 9.13 0.81
N GLN A 158 -11.39 10.12 0.66
CA GLN A 158 -12.05 10.76 1.78
C GLN A 158 -12.78 9.77 2.69
N ARG A 159 -13.49 8.78 2.10
CA ARG A 159 -14.14 7.72 2.89
C ARG A 159 -13.14 6.84 3.63
N ALA A 160 -12.01 6.51 3.02
CA ALA A 160 -10.95 5.74 3.67
C ALA A 160 -10.34 6.54 4.83
N LEU A 161 -9.97 7.81 4.60
CA LEU A 161 -9.43 8.69 5.65
C LEU A 161 -10.40 8.86 6.82
N GLN A 162 -11.70 9.00 6.54
CA GLN A 162 -12.73 9.10 7.59
C GLN A 162 -12.77 7.85 8.48
N LYS A 163 -12.62 6.65 7.92
CA LYS A 163 -12.56 5.40 8.70
C LYS A 163 -11.32 5.35 9.61
N LEU A 164 -10.21 5.90 9.14
CA LEU A 164 -8.95 5.90 9.86
C LEU A 164 -8.80 7.07 10.85
N SER A 165 -9.66 8.09 10.77
CA SER A 165 -9.49 9.36 11.52
C SER A 165 -9.54 9.22 13.05
N GLY A 166 -10.15 8.14 13.56
CA GLY A 166 -10.21 7.85 15.00
C GLY A 166 -9.05 7.00 15.52
N LEU A 167 -8.12 6.60 14.65
CA LEU A 167 -7.02 5.72 15.02
C LEU A 167 -5.79 6.52 15.46
N ASP A 168 -5.08 6.01 16.45
CA ASP A 168 -3.75 6.52 16.84
C ASP A 168 -2.69 5.93 15.90
N ILE A 169 -2.46 6.59 14.76
CA ILE A 169 -1.52 6.14 13.74
C ILE A 169 -0.15 6.75 14.02
N GLN A 170 0.83 5.92 14.34
CA GLN A 170 2.21 6.35 14.57
C GLN A 170 3.15 6.01 13.41
N THR A 171 2.80 5.01 12.60
CA THR A 171 3.60 4.61 11.45
C THR A 171 2.70 4.21 10.30
N ILE A 172 3.07 4.61 9.08
CA ILE A 172 2.42 4.20 7.84
C ILE A 172 3.44 3.45 6.99
N CYS A 173 3.12 2.20 6.68
CA CYS A 173 3.87 1.35 5.77
C CYS A 173 3.15 1.30 4.42
N SER A 174 3.58 2.14 3.49
CA SER A 174 3.15 2.10 2.10
C SER A 174 3.99 1.10 1.30
N THR A 175 3.45 0.57 0.22
CA THR A 175 4.17 -0.32 -0.70
C THR A 175 5.19 0.40 -1.56
N HIS A 176 5.06 1.72 -1.73
CA HIS A 176 5.96 2.58 -2.49
C HIS A 176 6.48 3.73 -1.64
N GLY A 177 7.77 4.04 -1.77
CA GLY A 177 8.39 5.15 -1.06
C GLY A 177 8.75 4.84 0.39
N PRO A 178 8.95 5.87 1.22
CA PRO A 178 9.35 5.73 2.62
C PRO A 178 8.28 5.11 3.52
N VAL A 179 8.73 4.49 4.60
CA VAL A 179 7.90 4.24 5.78
C VAL A 179 7.79 5.56 6.54
N TRP A 180 6.57 6.08 6.65
CA TRP A 180 6.30 7.34 7.35
C TRP A 180 6.11 7.09 8.84
N ARG A 181 6.97 7.67 9.66
CA ARG A 181 6.93 7.59 11.12
C ARG A 181 6.88 8.98 11.74
N GLU A 182 7.89 9.79 11.53
CA GLU A 182 7.91 11.16 12.03
C GLU A 182 6.91 12.04 11.27
N TYR A 183 6.78 11.82 9.96
CA TYR A 183 5.96 12.64 9.06
C TYR A 183 4.63 11.97 8.67
N ALA A 184 4.16 10.96 9.40
CA ALA A 184 2.89 10.28 9.11
C ALA A 184 1.70 11.25 9.02
N SER A 185 1.61 12.21 9.94
CA SER A 185 0.55 13.23 9.93
C SER A 185 0.60 14.14 8.69
N LYS A 186 1.81 14.52 8.23
CA LYS A 186 1.99 15.32 7.01
C LYS A 186 1.57 14.54 5.76
N ALA A 187 1.88 13.24 5.70
CA ALA A 187 1.45 12.38 4.60
C ALA A 187 -0.08 12.28 4.54
N ILE A 188 -0.75 12.14 5.69
CA ILE A 188 -2.21 12.13 5.79
C ILE A 188 -2.80 13.47 5.34
N ASP A 189 -2.24 14.60 5.78
CA ASP A 189 -2.70 15.94 5.40
C ASP A 189 -2.61 16.18 3.88
N ILE A 190 -1.52 15.78 3.25
CA ILE A 190 -1.36 15.88 1.79
C ILE A 190 -2.46 15.07 1.08
N TYR A 191 -2.71 13.83 1.49
CA TYR A 191 -3.76 13.00 0.91
C TYR A 191 -5.16 13.58 1.13
N ASP A 192 -5.43 14.13 2.31
CA ASP A 192 -6.71 14.78 2.64
C ASP A 192 -6.96 16.00 1.73
N ARG A 193 -6.01 16.91 1.62
CA ARG A 193 -6.10 18.10 0.77
C ARG A 193 -6.26 17.74 -0.71
N MET A 194 -5.44 16.84 -1.22
CA MET A 194 -5.49 16.42 -2.61
C MET A 194 -6.81 15.71 -2.95
N SER A 195 -7.34 14.90 -2.03
CA SER A 195 -8.60 14.19 -2.26
C SER A 195 -9.84 15.10 -2.20
N ARG A 196 -9.71 16.28 -1.61
CA ARG A 196 -10.70 17.36 -1.69
C ARG A 196 -10.51 18.26 -2.91
N TYR A 197 -9.51 17.95 -3.74
CA TYR A 197 -9.13 18.76 -4.91
C TYR A 197 -8.79 20.21 -4.54
N GLU A 198 -8.19 20.41 -3.39
CA GLU A 198 -7.66 21.71 -2.98
C GLU A 198 -6.49 22.08 -3.87
N GLY A 199 -6.66 23.13 -4.65
CA GLY A 199 -5.63 23.68 -5.53
C GLY A 199 -4.92 24.87 -4.91
N GLU A 200 -3.77 25.19 -5.46
CA GLU A 200 -3.09 26.46 -5.20
C GLU A 200 -3.69 27.58 -6.06
N GLU A 201 -3.65 28.82 -5.57
CA GLU A 201 -4.04 29.97 -6.37
C GLU A 201 -3.08 30.14 -7.54
N GLY A 202 -3.59 30.14 -8.76
CA GLY A 202 -2.76 30.27 -9.94
C GLY A 202 -3.49 29.95 -11.24
N VAL A 203 -2.76 30.10 -12.34
CA VAL A 203 -3.23 29.75 -13.67
C VAL A 203 -2.24 28.77 -14.30
N VAL A 204 -2.73 27.64 -14.74
CA VAL A 204 -1.96 26.65 -15.50
C VAL A 204 -2.26 26.85 -16.99
N ILE A 205 -1.24 27.14 -17.77
CA ILE A 205 -1.34 27.23 -19.23
C ILE A 205 -0.73 25.97 -19.81
N ILE A 206 -1.56 25.16 -20.47
CA ILE A 206 -1.11 23.97 -21.20
C ILE A 206 -1.07 24.33 -22.67
N TYR A 207 0.10 24.19 -23.29
CA TYR A 207 0.26 24.46 -24.74
C TYR A 207 1.11 23.38 -25.39
N GLY A 208 0.95 23.25 -26.70
CA GLY A 208 1.82 22.44 -27.56
C GLY A 208 2.48 23.32 -28.61
N SER A 209 3.77 23.10 -28.83
CA SER A 209 4.50 23.81 -29.87
C SER A 209 5.17 22.81 -30.82
N MET A 210 4.82 22.90 -32.13
CA MET A 210 5.43 22.01 -33.13
C MET A 210 6.87 22.44 -33.49
N TYR A 211 7.15 23.72 -33.42
CA TYR A 211 8.44 24.30 -33.83
C TYR A 211 9.08 25.21 -32.79
N GLY A 212 8.60 25.19 -31.57
CA GLY A 212 9.13 26.03 -30.50
C GLY A 212 8.70 27.52 -30.56
N ASN A 213 7.71 27.87 -31.34
CA ASN A 213 7.30 29.27 -31.55
C ASN A 213 6.18 29.72 -30.57
N THR A 214 5.77 28.88 -29.64
CA THR A 214 4.65 29.15 -28.72
C THR A 214 5.15 29.30 -27.27
N GLU A 215 6.42 29.46 -27.06
CA GLU A 215 7.03 29.70 -25.75
C GLU A 215 6.88 31.15 -25.30
#